data_e858e26dbc8b9995ee5059187824295d
#
_entry.id   e858e26dbc8b9995ee5059187824295d
#
_cell.length_a   1.000
_cell.length_b   1.000
_cell.length_c   1.000
_cell.angle_alpha   90.00
_cell.angle_beta   90.00
_cell.angle_gamma   90.00
#
_symmetry.space_group_name_H-M   'P 1'
#
loop_
_entity.id
_entity.type
_entity.pdbx_description
1 polymer ?
#
loop_
_entity_poly.entity_id
_entity_poly.type
_entity_poly.pdbx_seq_one_letter_code
_entity_poly.pdbx_strand_id
1 'polypeptide(L)'
;MYTLVMVTAYFFGAGVSWIIHNNGETQTMQIQNTENWGLGFSEEGKPPSGNATSDELKAYDAYYIGDTSQKKLYLTFDAGFENGNTPAILEALKKHHAKATFFVVGNYIETSPDLVKQMIAEGHTVGNHTYHHPDMSSISSMEAFQKEMDGLANLYEQTTGQKLVKFYRPPQGKYSTQNLEMAKQLGYKTFFWSLAYVDWYQNAQPSKEEAFSKLLTRIHPGAIVLLHSTSSTNAEILDELLTKWEEMGYSFGTLQELCGMKSSSAPAKPTKAPVTVTMDPAS
;
A
#
# COMPACT_ATOMS: atom_id res chain seq x y z
N MET A 1 29.00 35.65 -31.52
CA MET A 1 27.68 36.09 -31.03
C MET A 1 27.38 35.28 -29.78
N TYR A 2 27.58 35.90 -28.60
CA TYR A 2 27.32 35.18 -27.33
C TYR A 2 25.82 35.26 -27.00
N THR A 3 25.14 34.12 -26.90
CA THR A 3 23.74 34.05 -26.50
C THR A 3 23.68 34.30 -25.01
N LEU A 4 23.01 35.40 -24.59
CA LEU A 4 22.82 35.71 -23.18
C LEU A 4 21.69 34.78 -22.66
N VAL A 5 22.05 33.87 -21.78
CA VAL A 5 21.06 33.03 -21.08
C VAL A 5 20.67 33.76 -19.79
N MET A 6 19.45 34.25 -19.70
CA MET A 6 18.90 34.79 -18.46
C MET A 6 18.22 33.66 -17.66
N VAL A 7 18.67 33.46 -16.43
CA VAL A 7 18.09 32.50 -15.49
C VAL A 7 17.42 33.31 -14.37
N THR A 8 16.13 33.17 -14.24
CA THR A 8 15.38 33.83 -13.16
C THR A 8 14.78 32.74 -12.24
N ALA A 9 15.05 32.84 -10.95
CA ALA A 9 14.51 31.92 -9.96
C ALA A 9 13.31 32.56 -9.25
N TYR A 10 12.21 31.81 -9.15
CA TYR A 10 11.05 32.19 -8.37
C TYR A 10 10.83 31.16 -7.27
N PHE A 11 10.61 31.63 -6.04
CA PHE A 11 10.24 30.79 -4.91
C PHE A 11 8.72 30.86 -4.73
N PHE A 12 8.03 29.74 -5.00
CA PHE A 12 6.63 29.57 -4.71
C PHE A 12 6.45 28.31 -3.85
N GLY A 13 6.14 28.50 -2.59
CA GLY A 13 5.96 27.37 -1.67
C GLY A 13 7.23 26.52 -1.53
N ALA A 14 7.10 25.22 -1.33
CA ALA A 14 8.23 24.29 -1.12
C ALA A 14 8.99 23.88 -2.40
N GLY A 15 8.82 24.54 -3.54
CA GLY A 15 9.47 24.22 -4.81
C GLY A 15 10.28 25.37 -5.39
N VAL A 16 11.44 25.07 -5.97
CA VAL A 16 12.25 26.02 -6.76
C VAL A 16 12.00 25.76 -8.24
N SER A 17 11.39 26.75 -8.93
CA SER A 17 11.23 26.72 -10.39
C SER A 17 12.30 27.59 -11.05
N TRP A 18 12.99 27.03 -12.06
CA TRP A 18 13.94 27.74 -12.88
C TRP A 18 13.34 27.99 -14.25
N ILE A 19 13.34 29.24 -14.69
CA ILE A 19 12.93 29.60 -16.07
C ILE A 19 14.20 29.85 -16.88
N ILE A 20 14.41 29.01 -17.88
CA ILE A 20 15.51 29.17 -18.84
C ILE A 20 14.93 29.72 -20.14
N HIS A 21 15.36 30.93 -20.53
CA HIS A 21 14.99 31.51 -21.80
C HIS A 21 16.09 31.18 -22.83
N ASN A 22 15.76 30.38 -23.82
CA ASN A 22 16.62 30.08 -24.94
C ASN A 22 15.82 30.24 -26.25
N ASN A 23 16.23 31.16 -27.12
CA ASN A 23 15.67 31.39 -28.47
C ASN A 23 14.12 31.53 -28.54
N GLY A 24 13.50 32.18 -27.53
CA GLY A 24 12.08 32.49 -27.59
C GLY A 24 11.15 31.37 -27.07
N GLU A 25 11.65 30.21 -26.67
CA GLU A 25 10.89 29.19 -25.97
C GLU A 25 11.13 29.25 -24.46
N THR A 26 10.06 29.35 -23.70
CA THR A 26 10.10 29.33 -22.24
C THR A 26 9.92 27.90 -21.77
N GLN A 27 10.98 27.23 -21.31
CA GLN A 27 10.89 25.94 -20.66
C GLN A 27 10.95 26.15 -19.15
N THR A 28 9.90 25.73 -18.48
CA THR A 28 9.86 25.70 -17.01
C THR A 28 10.36 24.32 -16.56
N MET A 29 11.60 24.26 -16.05
CA MET A 29 12.06 23.08 -15.34
C MET A 29 11.49 23.13 -13.91
N GLN A 30 10.50 22.30 -13.65
CA GLN A 30 10.11 22.01 -12.27
C GLN A 30 11.12 21.03 -11.68
N ILE A 31 11.83 21.46 -10.64
CA ILE A 31 12.60 20.53 -9.81
C ILE A 31 11.57 19.68 -9.08
N GLN A 32 11.53 18.39 -9.40
CA GLN A 32 10.72 17.43 -8.67
C GLN A 32 11.24 17.34 -7.22
N ASN A 33 10.45 17.82 -6.26
CA ASN A 33 10.70 17.50 -4.87
C ASN A 33 10.35 16.03 -4.69
N THR A 34 11.37 15.17 -4.64
CA THR A 34 11.22 13.80 -4.18
C THR A 34 11.18 13.82 -2.66
N GLU A 35 10.14 13.22 -2.08
CA GLU A 35 9.98 13.18 -0.64
C GLU A 35 9.92 11.73 -0.16
N ASN A 36 10.39 11.50 1.06
CA ASN A 36 10.16 10.26 1.78
C ASN A 36 8.97 10.48 2.71
N TRP A 37 7.99 9.59 2.67
CA TRP A 37 6.89 9.64 3.61
C TRP A 37 7.40 9.50 5.05
N GLY A 38 7.12 10.51 5.87
CA GLY A 38 7.57 10.59 7.26
C GLY A 38 6.43 10.97 8.20
N LEU A 39 6.53 10.52 9.45
CA LEU A 39 5.53 10.74 10.50
C LEU A 39 6.17 11.40 11.73
N GLY A 40 5.53 12.45 12.21
CA GLY A 40 5.86 13.11 13.48
C GLY A 40 4.84 12.74 14.56
N PHE A 41 5.27 12.00 15.58
CA PHE A 41 4.43 11.66 16.74
C PHE A 41 4.68 12.66 17.87
N SER A 42 3.63 13.34 18.29
CA SER A 42 3.71 14.38 19.36
C SER A 42 3.09 13.91 20.67
N GLU A 43 2.10 13.03 20.63
CA GLU A 43 1.33 12.57 21.78
C GLU A 43 0.90 11.12 21.60
N GLU A 44 0.93 10.35 22.69
CA GLU A 44 0.48 8.96 22.70
C GLU A 44 -1.03 8.85 22.38
N GLY A 45 -1.40 7.88 21.56
CA GLY A 45 -2.80 7.65 21.17
C GLY A 45 -3.39 8.68 20.23
N LYS A 46 -2.60 9.67 19.78
CA LYS A 46 -3.04 10.69 18.83
C LYS A 46 -2.51 10.43 17.42
N PRO A 47 -3.27 10.85 16.39
CA PRO A 47 -2.79 10.79 15.03
C PRO A 47 -1.48 11.56 14.85
N PRO A 48 -0.48 11.00 14.13
CA PRO A 48 0.73 11.73 13.80
C PRO A 48 0.48 12.79 12.73
N SER A 49 1.36 13.77 12.65
CA SER A 49 1.48 14.61 11.47
C SER A 49 2.30 13.90 10.39
N GLY A 50 1.82 13.90 9.15
CA GLY A 50 2.62 13.52 7.99
C GLY A 50 3.40 14.73 7.44
N ASN A 51 4.35 14.47 6.55
CA ASN A 51 5.01 15.55 5.79
C ASN A 51 4.14 16.13 4.64
N ALA A 52 2.95 15.54 4.42
CA ALA A 52 1.85 16.13 3.67
C ALA A 52 0.54 15.95 4.45
N THR A 53 -0.37 16.91 4.33
CA THR A 53 -1.68 16.87 4.98
C THR A 53 -2.65 15.94 4.24
N SER A 54 -3.72 15.50 4.92
CA SER A 54 -4.77 14.70 4.28
C SER A 54 -5.44 15.42 3.09
N ASP A 55 -5.59 16.75 3.18
CA ASP A 55 -6.22 17.53 2.10
C ASP A 55 -5.30 17.64 0.87
N GLU A 56 -3.99 17.84 1.08
CA GLU A 56 -3.02 17.81 -0.01
C GLU A 56 -2.97 16.45 -0.70
N LEU A 57 -2.93 15.36 0.06
CA LEU A 57 -2.92 14.01 -0.48
C LEU A 57 -4.22 13.65 -1.21
N LYS A 58 -5.36 14.09 -0.69
CA LYS A 58 -6.68 13.84 -1.28
C LYS A 58 -6.81 14.40 -2.70
N ALA A 59 -6.12 15.49 -3.01
CA ALA A 59 -6.07 16.03 -4.38
C ALA A 59 -5.52 15.01 -5.39
N TYR A 60 -4.72 14.05 -4.92
CA TYR A 60 -4.10 12.97 -5.72
C TYR A 60 -4.74 11.59 -5.48
N ASP A 61 -5.93 11.50 -4.89
CA ASP A 61 -6.50 10.22 -4.44
C ASP A 61 -5.53 9.43 -3.54
N ALA A 62 -4.76 10.13 -2.70
CA ALA A 62 -3.81 9.53 -1.78
C ALA A 62 -4.29 9.66 -0.32
N TYR A 63 -3.95 8.67 0.50
CA TYR A 63 -4.44 8.51 1.86
C TYR A 63 -3.32 8.03 2.78
N TYR A 64 -3.29 8.49 4.03
CA TYR A 64 -2.39 7.95 5.06
C TYR A 64 -3.10 7.66 6.38
N ILE A 65 -4.32 8.15 6.54
CA ILE A 65 -5.14 8.01 7.74
C ILE A 65 -6.62 7.99 7.33
N GLY A 66 -7.45 7.27 8.07
CA GLY A 66 -8.90 7.26 7.91
C GLY A 66 -9.62 8.23 8.85
N ASP A 67 -10.90 7.97 9.09
CA ASP A 67 -11.72 8.75 10.01
C ASP A 67 -11.25 8.58 11.46
N THR A 68 -10.75 9.66 12.05
CA THR A 68 -10.23 9.70 13.43
C THR A 68 -11.32 9.80 14.51
N SER A 69 -12.57 9.94 14.12
CA SER A 69 -13.70 9.91 15.06
C SER A 69 -14.08 8.50 15.52
N GLN A 70 -13.57 7.48 14.83
CA GLN A 70 -13.89 6.07 15.08
C GLN A 70 -12.62 5.27 15.42
N LYS A 71 -12.68 4.43 16.45
CA LYS A 71 -11.61 3.47 16.77
C LYS A 71 -11.61 2.33 15.74
N LYS A 72 -11.25 2.66 14.49
CA LYS A 72 -11.11 1.71 13.40
C LYS A 72 -9.69 1.73 12.87
N LEU A 73 -9.11 0.56 12.63
CA LEU A 73 -7.77 0.34 12.09
C LEU A 73 -7.86 -0.28 10.72
N TYR A 74 -6.92 0.06 9.86
CA TYR A 74 -6.80 -0.48 8.51
C TYR A 74 -5.45 -1.18 8.40
N LEU A 75 -5.48 -2.51 8.43
CA LEU A 75 -4.27 -3.33 8.45
C LEU A 75 -3.71 -3.46 7.03
N THR A 76 -2.43 -3.17 6.88
CA THR A 76 -1.73 -3.32 5.60
C THR A 76 -0.37 -3.97 5.80
N PHE A 77 0.00 -4.82 4.82
CA PHE A 77 1.28 -5.52 4.80
C PHE A 77 1.98 -5.26 3.48
N ASP A 78 3.26 -4.87 3.54
CA ASP A 78 4.12 -4.86 2.36
C ASP A 78 4.82 -6.22 2.25
N ALA A 79 4.73 -6.84 1.07
CA ALA A 79 5.17 -8.20 0.80
C ALA A 79 6.11 -8.25 -0.42
N GLY A 80 7.42 -8.16 -0.15
CA GLY A 80 8.46 -8.19 -1.17
C GLY A 80 8.87 -9.61 -1.58
N PHE A 81 8.89 -10.54 -0.63
CA PHE A 81 9.17 -11.95 -0.81
C PHE A 81 8.59 -12.76 0.34
N GLU A 82 8.49 -14.09 0.16
CA GLU A 82 8.04 -15.01 1.20
C GLU A 82 9.23 -15.67 1.89
N ASN A 83 9.19 -15.73 3.22
CA ASN A 83 10.22 -16.35 4.06
C ASN A 83 9.63 -17.21 5.19
N GLY A 84 8.39 -17.69 5.03
CA GLY A 84 7.71 -18.57 5.97
C GLY A 84 6.78 -17.87 6.98
N ASN A 85 6.70 -16.53 6.95
CA ASN A 85 5.95 -15.76 7.95
C ASN A 85 4.48 -15.51 7.54
N THR A 86 4.17 -15.40 6.26
CA THR A 86 2.82 -15.06 5.79
C THR A 86 1.74 -16.03 6.26
N PRO A 87 1.94 -17.36 6.32
CA PRO A 87 0.92 -18.27 6.83
C PRO A 87 0.45 -17.96 8.26
N ALA A 88 1.39 -17.66 9.16
CA ALA A 88 1.06 -17.30 10.55
C ALA A 88 0.31 -15.96 10.62
N ILE A 89 0.67 -14.99 9.79
CA ILE A 89 -0.04 -13.70 9.66
C ILE A 89 -1.48 -13.93 9.20
N LEU A 90 -1.70 -14.75 8.17
CA LEU A 90 -3.04 -15.06 7.66
C LEU A 90 -3.88 -15.79 8.72
N GLU A 91 -3.30 -16.71 9.48
CA GLU A 91 -3.98 -17.41 10.56
C GLU A 91 -4.43 -16.45 11.68
N ALA A 92 -3.56 -15.53 12.11
CA ALA A 92 -3.91 -14.51 13.08
C ALA A 92 -5.04 -13.61 12.58
N LEU A 93 -4.95 -13.11 11.35
CA LEU A 93 -6.02 -12.28 10.74
C LEU A 93 -7.36 -13.03 10.67
N LYS A 94 -7.33 -14.32 10.33
CA LYS A 94 -8.52 -15.16 10.27
C LYS A 94 -9.15 -15.35 11.64
N LYS A 95 -8.38 -15.60 12.68
CA LYS A 95 -8.83 -15.77 14.06
C LYS A 95 -9.57 -14.53 14.56
N HIS A 96 -9.09 -13.34 14.23
CA HIS A 96 -9.70 -12.06 14.60
C HIS A 96 -10.74 -11.53 13.59
N HIS A 97 -11.11 -12.33 12.59
CA HIS A 97 -11.99 -11.89 11.49
C HIS A 97 -11.54 -10.57 10.82
N ALA A 98 -10.27 -10.21 10.98
CA ALA A 98 -9.69 -9.01 10.44
C ALA A 98 -9.36 -9.16 8.96
N LYS A 99 -9.66 -8.15 8.16
CA LYS A 99 -9.25 -8.09 6.75
C LYS A 99 -8.10 -7.11 6.60
N ALA A 100 -7.15 -7.47 5.76
CA ALA A 100 -5.97 -6.65 5.48
C ALA A 100 -5.81 -6.41 3.98
N THR A 101 -4.99 -5.42 3.64
CA THR A 101 -4.49 -5.23 2.27
C THR A 101 -3.02 -5.61 2.23
N PHE A 102 -2.66 -6.52 1.32
CA PHE A 102 -1.27 -6.91 1.05
C PHE A 102 -0.80 -6.20 -0.20
N PHE A 103 0.15 -5.29 -0.07
CA PHE A 103 0.83 -4.65 -1.19
C PHE A 103 1.99 -5.53 -1.62
N VAL A 104 1.83 -6.22 -2.75
CA VAL A 104 2.78 -7.23 -3.23
C VAL A 104 3.60 -6.70 -4.40
N VAL A 105 4.82 -7.22 -4.56
CA VAL A 105 5.66 -7.00 -5.74
C VAL A 105 5.62 -8.19 -6.69
N GLY A 106 6.19 -8.06 -7.90
CA GLY A 106 6.23 -9.13 -8.89
C GLY A 106 6.82 -10.43 -8.35
N ASN A 107 7.99 -10.35 -7.71
CA ASN A 107 8.67 -11.50 -7.13
C ASN A 107 7.80 -12.28 -6.14
N TYR A 108 6.97 -11.60 -5.34
CA TYR A 108 6.09 -12.28 -4.38
C TYR A 108 5.03 -13.13 -5.11
N ILE A 109 4.42 -12.59 -6.17
CA ILE A 109 3.41 -13.32 -6.96
C ILE A 109 4.05 -14.50 -7.69
N GLU A 110 5.25 -14.31 -8.26
CA GLU A 110 5.97 -15.34 -9.01
C GLU A 110 6.38 -16.54 -8.13
N THR A 111 6.86 -16.26 -6.93
CA THR A 111 7.41 -17.29 -6.04
C THR A 111 6.39 -17.89 -5.08
N SER A 112 5.28 -17.19 -4.82
CA SER A 112 4.27 -17.60 -3.83
C SER A 112 2.83 -17.40 -4.32
N PRO A 113 2.49 -17.89 -5.55
CA PRO A 113 1.17 -17.68 -6.16
C PRO A 113 0.03 -18.27 -5.32
N ASP A 114 0.27 -19.35 -4.60
CA ASP A 114 -0.77 -20.00 -3.79
C ASP A 114 -1.12 -19.16 -2.54
N LEU A 115 -0.14 -18.47 -1.94
CA LEU A 115 -0.41 -17.54 -0.84
C LEU A 115 -1.22 -16.33 -1.33
N VAL A 116 -0.94 -15.82 -2.54
CA VAL A 116 -1.75 -14.74 -3.15
C VAL A 116 -3.19 -15.19 -3.35
N LYS A 117 -3.42 -16.42 -3.83
CA LYS A 117 -4.77 -17.01 -3.96
C LYS A 117 -5.44 -17.21 -2.60
N GLN A 118 -4.67 -17.63 -1.58
CA GLN A 118 -5.16 -17.77 -0.21
C GLN A 118 -5.61 -16.43 0.37
N MET A 119 -4.81 -15.36 0.22
CA MET A 119 -5.20 -14.00 0.64
C MET A 119 -6.57 -13.62 0.07
N ILE A 120 -6.78 -13.86 -1.24
CA ILE A 120 -8.05 -13.56 -1.91
C ILE A 120 -9.19 -14.44 -1.37
N ALA A 121 -8.95 -15.75 -1.24
CA ALA A 121 -9.95 -16.69 -0.76
C ALA A 121 -10.39 -16.40 0.68
N GLU A 122 -9.50 -15.86 1.49
CA GLU A 122 -9.78 -15.43 2.87
C GLU A 122 -10.36 -14.00 2.94
N GLY A 123 -10.56 -13.33 1.79
CA GLY A 123 -11.21 -12.03 1.67
C GLY A 123 -10.31 -10.84 1.98
N HIS A 124 -9.00 -11.04 1.92
CA HIS A 124 -8.03 -9.94 1.94
C HIS A 124 -7.95 -9.26 0.57
N THR A 125 -7.44 -8.04 0.56
CA THR A 125 -7.18 -7.31 -0.68
C THR A 125 -5.71 -7.43 -1.05
N VAL A 126 -5.43 -7.64 -2.33
CA VAL A 126 -4.08 -7.53 -2.87
C VAL A 126 -3.96 -6.18 -3.59
N GLY A 127 -2.96 -5.40 -3.25
CA GLY A 127 -2.64 -4.09 -3.82
C GLY A 127 -1.32 -4.11 -4.59
N ASN A 128 -1.08 -3.07 -5.36
CA ASN A 128 0.10 -2.90 -6.20
C ASN A 128 1.24 -2.24 -5.42
N HIS A 129 2.37 -2.94 -5.30
CA HIS A 129 3.62 -2.38 -4.74
C HIS A 129 4.72 -2.31 -5.80
N THR A 130 4.33 -2.17 -7.08
CA THR A 130 5.14 -2.22 -8.31
C THR A 130 5.68 -3.61 -8.64
N TYR A 131 6.17 -3.77 -9.88
CA TYR A 131 6.70 -5.07 -10.29
C TYR A 131 8.09 -5.34 -9.69
N HIS A 132 9.02 -4.37 -9.79
CA HIS A 132 10.43 -4.53 -9.39
C HIS A 132 10.80 -3.80 -8.09
N HIS A 133 9.86 -3.10 -7.45
CA HIS A 133 10.11 -2.28 -6.25
C HIS A 133 11.16 -1.15 -6.46
N PRO A 134 11.14 -0.41 -7.58
CA PRO A 134 12.08 0.68 -7.79
C PRO A 134 11.70 1.92 -6.95
N ASP A 135 12.62 2.88 -6.87
CA ASP A 135 12.30 4.23 -6.42
C ASP A 135 11.42 4.92 -7.47
N MET A 136 10.09 4.84 -7.29
CA MET A 136 9.13 5.39 -8.24
C MET A 136 9.21 6.92 -8.33
N SER A 137 9.71 7.61 -7.29
CA SER A 137 9.86 9.06 -7.31
C SER A 137 10.92 9.54 -8.31
N SER A 138 11.84 8.67 -8.69
CA SER A 138 12.84 8.93 -9.73
C SER A 138 12.32 8.74 -11.16
N ILE A 139 11.14 8.14 -11.33
CA ILE A 139 10.54 7.88 -12.64
C ILE A 139 9.75 9.10 -13.09
N SER A 140 10.21 9.76 -14.16
CA SER A 140 9.62 11.00 -14.68
C SER A 140 8.64 10.80 -15.85
N SER A 141 8.66 9.63 -16.53
CA SER A 141 7.76 9.37 -17.64
C SER A 141 6.56 8.51 -17.23
N MET A 142 5.38 8.88 -17.75
CA MET A 142 4.14 8.10 -17.55
C MET A 142 4.29 6.67 -18.06
N GLU A 143 4.96 6.49 -19.21
CA GLU A 143 5.16 5.16 -19.81
C GLU A 143 5.97 4.24 -18.87
N ALA A 144 7.08 4.73 -18.31
CA ALA A 144 7.90 3.94 -17.38
C ALA A 144 7.15 3.65 -16.08
N PHE A 145 6.40 4.64 -15.56
CA PHE A 145 5.56 4.46 -14.38
C PHE A 145 4.47 3.40 -14.62
N GLN A 146 3.75 3.53 -15.73
CA GLN A 146 2.69 2.60 -16.11
C GLN A 146 3.22 1.19 -16.34
N LYS A 147 4.43 1.03 -16.90
CA LYS A 147 5.06 -0.29 -17.10
C LYS A 147 5.26 -1.04 -15.79
N GLU A 148 5.70 -0.37 -14.73
CA GLU A 148 5.82 -0.97 -13.38
C GLU A 148 4.44 -1.38 -12.82
N MET A 149 3.45 -0.51 -12.98
CA MET A 149 2.10 -0.75 -12.47
C MET A 149 1.37 -1.86 -13.22
N ASP A 150 1.40 -1.82 -14.55
CA ASP A 150 0.72 -2.80 -15.41
C ASP A 150 1.44 -4.15 -15.41
N GLY A 151 2.78 -4.15 -15.26
CA GLY A 151 3.55 -5.38 -15.11
C GLY A 151 3.02 -6.24 -13.97
N LEU A 152 2.87 -5.66 -12.80
CA LEU A 152 2.30 -6.36 -11.64
C LEU A 152 0.82 -6.73 -11.85
N ALA A 153 0.01 -5.80 -12.36
CA ALA A 153 -1.41 -6.03 -12.55
C ALA A 153 -1.68 -7.19 -13.52
N ASN A 154 -0.90 -7.27 -14.60
CA ASN A 154 -1.00 -8.34 -15.58
C ASN A 154 -0.56 -9.69 -15.00
N LEU A 155 0.55 -9.72 -14.24
CA LEU A 155 1.01 -10.93 -13.56
C LEU A 155 -0.05 -11.44 -12.56
N TYR A 156 -0.64 -10.53 -11.79
CA TYR A 156 -1.71 -10.86 -10.85
C TYR A 156 -2.94 -11.46 -11.58
N GLU A 157 -3.38 -10.85 -12.69
CA GLU A 157 -4.52 -11.34 -13.47
C GLU A 157 -4.22 -12.72 -14.08
N GLN A 158 -3.01 -12.94 -14.60
CA GLN A 158 -2.56 -14.24 -15.10
C GLN A 158 -2.55 -15.32 -14.01
N THR A 159 -2.15 -14.95 -12.78
CA THR A 159 -2.01 -15.89 -11.67
C THR A 159 -3.35 -16.24 -11.03
N THR A 160 -4.27 -15.28 -10.94
CA THR A 160 -5.51 -15.40 -10.15
C THR A 160 -6.79 -15.46 -10.99
N GLY A 161 -6.72 -15.06 -12.24
CA GLY A 161 -7.90 -14.87 -13.11
C GLY A 161 -8.75 -13.68 -12.76
N GLN A 162 -8.29 -12.81 -11.84
CA GLN A 162 -9.01 -11.62 -11.37
C GLN A 162 -8.22 -10.35 -11.68
N LYS A 163 -8.92 -9.25 -11.89
CA LYS A 163 -8.27 -7.94 -12.03
C LYS A 163 -7.81 -7.43 -10.69
N LEU A 164 -6.59 -6.89 -10.66
CA LEU A 164 -6.03 -6.27 -9.46
C LEU A 164 -6.83 -5.00 -9.10
N VAL A 165 -7.19 -4.87 -7.82
CA VAL A 165 -7.76 -3.62 -7.31
C VAL A 165 -6.74 -2.51 -7.47
N LYS A 166 -7.17 -1.34 -7.95
CA LYS A 166 -6.27 -0.20 -8.18
C LYS A 166 -5.90 0.52 -6.88
N PHE A 167 -5.30 -0.23 -5.95
CA PHE A 167 -4.64 0.27 -4.77
C PHE A 167 -3.14 0.19 -4.96
N TYR A 168 -2.45 1.25 -4.63
CA TYR A 168 -1.02 1.39 -4.82
C TYR A 168 -0.35 1.88 -3.54
N ARG A 169 0.82 1.36 -3.25
CA ARG A 169 1.74 1.90 -2.24
C ARG A 169 3.10 2.13 -2.87
N PRO A 170 3.64 3.36 -2.79
CA PRO A 170 4.97 3.65 -3.31
C PRO A 170 6.03 2.85 -2.55
N PRO A 171 6.95 2.15 -3.25
CA PRO A 171 8.11 1.53 -2.63
C PRO A 171 8.86 2.49 -1.71
N GLN A 172 9.26 2.02 -0.53
CA GLN A 172 10.01 2.78 0.47
C GLN A 172 9.28 4.05 1.00
N GLY A 173 8.02 4.26 0.63
CA GLY A 173 7.31 5.51 0.90
C GLY A 173 7.84 6.71 0.14
N LYS A 174 8.68 6.51 -0.89
CA LYS A 174 9.20 7.59 -1.72
C LYS A 174 8.18 8.02 -2.76
N TYR A 175 7.95 9.32 -2.84
CA TYR A 175 6.97 9.89 -3.76
C TYR A 175 7.39 11.28 -4.26
N SER A 176 6.73 11.70 -5.32
CA SER A 176 6.67 13.09 -5.77
C SER A 176 5.22 13.41 -6.15
N THR A 177 4.86 14.68 -6.18
CA THR A 177 3.53 15.10 -6.64
C THR A 177 3.25 14.61 -8.07
N GLN A 178 4.26 14.56 -8.92
CA GLN A 178 4.13 14.02 -10.28
C GLN A 178 3.80 12.52 -10.26
N ASN A 179 4.43 11.71 -9.40
CA ASN A 179 4.12 10.29 -9.32
C ASN A 179 2.74 10.02 -8.72
N LEU A 180 2.31 10.82 -7.75
CA LEU A 180 0.94 10.74 -7.23
C LEU A 180 -0.09 11.06 -8.32
N GLU A 181 0.17 12.08 -9.15
CA GLU A 181 -0.67 12.43 -10.29
C GLU A 181 -0.69 11.32 -11.35
N MET A 182 0.46 10.70 -11.66
CA MET A 182 0.54 9.55 -12.56
C MET A 182 -0.29 8.37 -12.05
N ALA A 183 -0.18 8.04 -10.76
CA ALA A 183 -0.97 6.98 -10.14
C ALA A 183 -2.48 7.27 -10.25
N LYS A 184 -2.89 8.51 -9.95
CA LYS A 184 -4.28 8.96 -10.07
C LYS A 184 -4.79 8.88 -11.50
N GLN A 185 -4.01 9.32 -12.49
CA GLN A 185 -4.38 9.24 -13.92
C GLN A 185 -4.59 7.81 -14.40
N LEU A 186 -3.83 6.86 -13.86
CA LEU A 186 -4.03 5.42 -14.08
C LEU A 186 -5.21 4.83 -13.26
N GLY A 187 -5.88 5.66 -12.47
CA GLY A 187 -7.03 5.30 -11.64
C GLY A 187 -6.67 4.61 -10.33
N TYR A 188 -5.42 4.66 -9.92
CA TYR A 188 -4.99 4.11 -8.62
C TYR A 188 -5.28 5.08 -7.48
N LYS A 189 -5.64 4.50 -6.32
CA LYS A 189 -5.62 5.17 -5.03
C LYS A 189 -4.32 4.83 -4.33
N THR A 190 -3.59 5.86 -3.89
CA THR A 190 -2.29 5.70 -3.24
C THR A 190 -2.46 5.63 -1.73
N PHE A 191 -1.82 4.65 -1.07
CA PHE A 191 -1.89 4.48 0.37
C PHE A 191 -0.52 4.53 1.02
N PHE A 192 -0.31 5.57 1.82
CA PHE A 192 0.74 5.65 2.82
C PHE A 192 0.25 5.00 4.12
N TRP A 193 0.82 5.38 5.25
CA TRP A 193 0.48 4.87 6.59
C TRP A 193 0.54 5.98 7.63
N SER A 194 -0.10 5.78 8.76
CA SER A 194 0.01 6.65 9.94
C SER A 194 0.57 5.93 11.17
N LEU A 195 0.78 4.62 11.07
CA LEU A 195 1.46 3.82 12.08
C LEU A 195 2.37 2.80 11.41
N ALA A 196 3.65 2.82 11.77
CA ALA A 196 4.65 1.85 11.37
C ALA A 196 5.78 1.79 12.39
N TYR A 197 6.59 0.76 12.31
CA TYR A 197 7.85 0.65 13.04
C TYR A 197 8.90 -0.05 12.16
N VAL A 198 10.15 -0.08 12.59
CA VAL A 198 11.23 -0.69 11.82
C VAL A 198 11.20 -2.22 12.01
N ASP A 199 10.63 -2.94 11.04
CA ASP A 199 10.40 -4.39 11.08
C ASP A 199 10.95 -5.14 9.84
N TRP A 200 11.55 -4.43 8.89
CA TRP A 200 11.97 -4.99 7.58
C TRP A 200 13.40 -5.54 7.55
N TYR A 201 14.25 -5.26 8.54
CA TYR A 201 15.61 -5.79 8.56
C TYR A 201 15.64 -7.27 8.95
N GLN A 202 15.96 -8.16 7.99
CA GLN A 202 15.92 -9.62 8.20
C GLN A 202 16.86 -10.09 9.31
N ASN A 203 18.04 -9.48 9.44
CA ASN A 203 19.07 -9.85 10.41
C ASN A 203 19.03 -9.01 11.70
N ALA A 204 18.04 -8.14 11.84
CA ALA A 204 17.89 -7.25 13.00
C ALA A 204 16.40 -7.02 13.29
N GLN A 205 15.69 -8.13 13.53
CA GLN A 205 14.27 -8.06 13.89
C GLN A 205 14.11 -7.46 15.28
N PRO A 206 13.16 -6.53 15.49
CA PRO A 206 12.87 -5.98 16.80
C PRO A 206 12.37 -7.07 17.75
N SER A 207 12.63 -6.92 19.04
CA SER A 207 12.02 -7.79 20.04
C SER A 207 10.50 -7.57 20.13
N LYS A 208 9.79 -8.53 20.69
CA LYS A 208 8.35 -8.42 20.96
C LYS A 208 8.03 -7.17 21.79
N GLU A 209 8.82 -6.90 22.83
CA GLU A 209 8.65 -5.74 23.70
C GLU A 209 8.84 -4.42 22.95
N GLU A 210 9.85 -4.35 22.07
CA GLU A 210 10.08 -3.18 21.22
C GLU A 210 8.92 -2.96 20.24
N ALA A 211 8.43 -4.03 19.60
CA ALA A 211 7.31 -3.99 18.72
C ALA A 211 6.04 -3.46 19.43
N PHE A 212 5.69 -4.06 20.58
CA PHE A 212 4.54 -3.60 21.37
C PHE A 212 4.72 -2.17 21.89
N SER A 213 5.91 -1.80 22.37
CA SER A 213 6.19 -0.43 22.78
C SER A 213 5.90 0.59 21.68
N LYS A 214 6.17 0.29 20.41
CA LYS A 214 5.88 1.17 19.28
C LYS A 214 4.42 1.11 18.85
N LEU A 215 3.89 -0.08 18.69
CA LEU A 215 2.58 -0.32 18.11
C LEU A 215 1.42 0.02 19.06
N LEU A 216 1.60 -0.15 20.38
CA LEU A 216 0.56 0.16 21.37
C LEU A 216 0.57 1.63 21.80
N THR A 217 1.73 2.29 21.89
CA THR A 217 1.77 3.70 22.27
C THR A 217 1.38 4.65 21.14
N ARG A 218 1.60 4.23 19.89
CA ARG A 218 1.33 5.05 18.71
C ARG A 218 0.00 4.76 18.03
N ILE A 219 -0.74 3.74 18.52
CA ILE A 219 -2.05 3.42 17.95
C ILE A 219 -3.02 4.58 18.16
N HIS A 220 -3.82 4.88 17.14
CA HIS A 220 -4.79 5.98 17.15
C HIS A 220 -5.98 5.65 16.26
N PRO A 221 -7.14 6.29 16.47
CA PRO A 221 -8.30 6.12 15.61
C PRO A 221 -7.99 6.46 14.16
N GLY A 222 -8.50 5.66 13.25
CA GLY A 222 -8.30 5.86 11.80
C GLY A 222 -6.93 5.39 11.27
N ALA A 223 -6.09 4.74 12.09
CA ALA A 223 -4.73 4.38 11.65
C ALA A 223 -4.73 3.44 10.45
N ILE A 224 -3.97 3.81 9.41
CA ILE A 224 -3.48 2.87 8.40
C ILE A 224 -2.17 2.31 8.94
N VAL A 225 -2.17 1.02 9.27
CA VAL A 225 -1.04 0.34 9.88
C VAL A 225 -0.20 -0.32 8.81
N LEU A 226 1.08 0.02 8.74
CA LEU A 226 2.06 -0.66 7.89
C LEU A 226 2.86 -1.66 8.72
N LEU A 227 2.81 -2.92 8.30
CA LEU A 227 3.65 -4.01 8.74
C LEU A 227 4.29 -4.68 7.52
N HIS A 228 5.39 -5.40 7.69
CA HIS A 228 5.98 -6.21 6.62
C HIS A 228 5.71 -7.70 6.85
N SER A 229 5.26 -8.40 5.81
CA SER A 229 5.02 -9.86 5.89
C SER A 229 6.31 -10.66 6.03
N THR A 230 7.44 -10.06 5.70
CA THR A 230 8.78 -10.66 5.87
C THR A 230 9.28 -10.64 7.31
N SER A 231 8.61 -9.93 8.23
CA SER A 231 9.01 -9.84 9.65
C SER A 231 8.60 -11.07 10.44
N SER A 232 9.57 -11.77 11.01
CA SER A 232 9.31 -12.87 11.92
C SER A 232 8.67 -12.38 13.24
N THR A 233 9.02 -11.19 13.70
CA THR A 233 8.39 -10.57 14.86
C THR A 233 6.91 -10.32 14.61
N ASN A 234 6.53 -9.79 13.45
CA ASN A 234 5.11 -9.61 13.11
C ASN A 234 4.34 -10.94 13.07
N ALA A 235 4.94 -11.98 12.49
CA ALA A 235 4.32 -13.32 12.47
C ALA A 235 4.11 -13.88 13.87
N GLU A 236 5.03 -13.63 14.78
CA GLU A 236 4.95 -14.08 16.17
C GLU A 236 3.90 -13.32 16.99
N ILE A 237 3.85 -11.98 16.84
CA ILE A 237 3.08 -11.14 17.76
C ILE A 237 1.68 -10.80 17.28
N LEU A 238 1.34 -11.00 16.00
CA LEU A 238 0.13 -10.42 15.40
C LEU A 238 -1.15 -10.84 16.12
N ASP A 239 -1.28 -12.10 16.51
CA ASP A 239 -2.47 -12.60 17.23
C ASP A 239 -2.65 -11.85 18.57
N GLU A 240 -1.60 -11.73 19.36
CA GLU A 240 -1.66 -10.98 20.62
C GLU A 240 -1.85 -9.47 20.38
N LEU A 241 -1.23 -8.92 19.35
CA LEU A 241 -1.37 -7.50 19.00
C LEU A 241 -2.80 -7.15 18.63
N LEU A 242 -3.46 -7.97 17.82
CA LEU A 242 -4.85 -7.78 17.44
C LEU A 242 -5.77 -7.90 18.66
N THR A 243 -5.53 -8.88 19.55
CA THR A 243 -6.24 -9.01 20.82
C THR A 243 -6.14 -7.73 21.65
N LYS A 244 -4.92 -7.19 21.83
CA LYS A 244 -4.72 -5.95 22.59
C LYS A 244 -5.42 -4.74 21.98
N TRP A 245 -5.44 -4.62 20.66
CA TRP A 245 -6.15 -3.55 19.99
C TRP A 245 -7.67 -3.69 20.14
N GLU A 246 -8.22 -4.92 20.09
CA GLU A 246 -9.64 -5.18 20.37
C GLU A 246 -10.00 -4.83 21.82
N GLU A 247 -9.16 -5.20 22.81
CA GLU A 247 -9.31 -4.83 24.22
C GLU A 247 -9.29 -3.30 24.44
N MET A 248 -8.50 -2.56 23.62
CA MET A 248 -8.51 -1.10 23.60
C MET A 248 -9.74 -0.51 22.90
N GLY A 249 -10.64 -1.35 22.37
CA GLY A 249 -11.89 -0.98 21.72
C GLY A 249 -11.75 -0.65 20.23
N TYR A 250 -10.65 -1.04 19.58
CA TYR A 250 -10.50 -0.89 18.14
C TYR A 250 -11.19 -2.02 17.38
N SER A 251 -11.67 -1.69 16.18
CA SER A 251 -12.17 -2.64 15.18
C SER A 251 -11.35 -2.52 13.90
N PHE A 252 -11.45 -3.55 13.04
CA PHE A 252 -10.69 -3.60 11.79
C PHE A 252 -11.59 -3.30 10.59
N GLY A 253 -11.17 -2.36 9.74
CA GLY A 253 -11.83 -2.01 8.49
C GLY A 253 -10.93 -2.29 7.28
N THR A 254 -11.49 -2.11 6.10
CA THR A 254 -10.78 -2.29 4.82
C THR A 254 -10.44 -0.95 4.19
N LEU A 255 -9.39 -0.91 3.35
CA LEU A 255 -9.07 0.29 2.58
C LEU A 255 -10.19 0.68 1.60
N GLN A 256 -11.02 -0.29 1.17
CA GLN A 256 -12.22 -0.02 0.39
C GLN A 256 -13.22 0.83 1.18
N GLU A 257 -13.47 0.46 2.44
CA GLU A 257 -14.34 1.25 3.35
C GLU A 257 -13.76 2.64 3.58
N LEU A 258 -12.45 2.73 3.82
CA LEU A 258 -11.77 4.02 4.05
C LEU A 258 -11.99 5.00 2.89
N CYS A 259 -11.89 4.54 1.65
CA CYS A 259 -12.07 5.40 0.48
C CYS A 259 -13.50 5.38 -0.10
N GLY A 260 -14.50 4.89 0.65
CA GLY A 260 -15.91 4.91 0.25
C GLY A 260 -16.27 4.00 -0.93
N MET A 261 -15.43 3.01 -1.23
CA MET A 261 -15.74 2.00 -2.25
C MET A 261 -16.66 0.93 -1.65
N LYS A 262 -17.63 0.47 -2.43
CA LYS A 262 -18.43 -0.68 -2.01
C LYS A 262 -17.54 -1.90 -1.90
N SER A 263 -17.62 -2.63 -0.77
CA SER A 263 -16.96 -3.93 -0.63
C SER A 263 -17.43 -4.84 -1.77
N SER A 264 -16.50 -5.36 -2.56
CA SER A 264 -16.83 -6.42 -3.50
C SER A 264 -17.19 -7.65 -2.65
N SER A 265 -18.47 -8.06 -2.68
CA SER A 265 -18.86 -9.35 -2.12
C SER A 265 -17.94 -10.44 -2.68
N ALA A 266 -17.46 -11.33 -1.80
CA ALA A 266 -16.64 -12.48 -2.20
C ALA A 266 -17.20 -13.16 -3.45
N PRO A 267 -16.33 -13.65 -4.37
CA PRO A 267 -16.80 -14.32 -5.58
C PRO A 267 -17.74 -15.46 -5.20
N ALA A 268 -18.89 -15.55 -5.88
CA ALA A 268 -19.85 -16.61 -5.71
C ALA A 268 -19.14 -17.96 -5.81
N LYS A 269 -19.42 -18.86 -4.83
CA LYS A 269 -18.94 -20.25 -4.89
C LYS A 269 -19.18 -20.79 -6.29
N PRO A 270 -18.20 -21.49 -6.91
CA PRO A 270 -18.41 -22.14 -8.18
C PRO A 270 -19.61 -23.10 -8.06
N THR A 271 -20.66 -22.82 -8.79
CA THR A 271 -21.81 -23.71 -8.93
C THR A 271 -21.28 -25.01 -9.52
N LYS A 272 -21.34 -26.10 -8.76
CA LYS A 272 -21.08 -27.44 -9.28
C LYS A 272 -22.02 -27.64 -10.49
N ALA A 273 -21.44 -27.85 -11.65
CA ALA A 273 -22.20 -28.29 -12.82
C ALA A 273 -22.96 -29.58 -12.45
N PRO A 274 -24.23 -29.74 -12.88
CA PRO A 274 -24.94 -30.95 -12.63
C PRO A 274 -24.22 -32.14 -13.28
N VAL A 275 -23.89 -33.14 -12.50
CA VAL A 275 -23.37 -34.41 -12.98
C VAL A 275 -24.51 -35.10 -13.75
N THR A 276 -24.44 -35.11 -15.06
CA THR A 276 -25.33 -35.90 -15.90
C THR A 276 -24.89 -37.34 -15.76
N VAL A 277 -25.63 -38.13 -14.97
CA VAL A 277 -25.49 -39.57 -14.93
C VAL A 277 -26.18 -40.11 -16.19
N THR A 278 -25.42 -40.49 -17.18
CA THR A 278 -25.91 -41.31 -18.28
C THR A 278 -26.04 -42.75 -17.77
N MET A 279 -27.27 -43.17 -17.55
CA MET A 279 -27.53 -44.61 -17.39
C MET A 279 -27.38 -45.29 -18.77
N ASP A 280 -26.47 -46.22 -18.87
CA ASP A 280 -26.43 -47.17 -19.97
C ASP A 280 -27.61 -48.12 -19.85
N PRO A 281 -28.39 -48.35 -20.92
CA PRO A 281 -29.40 -49.38 -20.90
C PRO A 281 -28.75 -50.75 -21.07
N ALA A 282 -29.03 -51.62 -20.14
CA ALA A 282 -28.59 -53.02 -20.14
C ALA A 282 -29.05 -53.75 -21.39
N SER A 283 -28.13 -54.58 -21.95
CA SER A 283 -28.40 -55.79 -22.71
C SER A 283 -27.67 -56.97 -22.07
#